data_2176e28db3ac7fa527c83db0a8949612
#
_entry.id   2176e28db3ac7fa527c83db0a8949612
#
_cell.length_a   1.000
_cell.length_b   1.000
_cell.length_c   1.000
_cell.angle_alpha   90.00
_cell.angle_beta   90.00
_cell.angle_gamma   90.00
#
_symmetry.space_group_name_H-M   'P 1'
#
loop_
_entity.id
_entity.type
_entity.pdbx_description
1 polymer ?
#
loop_
_entity_poly.entity_id
_entity_poly.type
_entity_poly.pdbx_seq_one_letter_code
_entity_poly.pdbx_strand_id
1 'polypeptide(L)'
;MEDKIKVLYYGLVQNVVGKREEEISLPADAKAKQLIDALVAKYGESFQNGLLDVTGGLRSNVTVLLDDDNINEMKGLETELKDAKEVAIVVTIPQFGGGARA
;
A
#
# COMPACT_ATOMS: atom_id res chain seq x y z
N MET A 1 15.35 -7.96 14.86
CA MET A 1 15.55 -6.52 14.80
C MET A 1 14.55 -5.89 13.87
N GLU A 2 14.15 -4.68 14.18
CA GLU A 2 13.21 -3.97 13.33
C GLU A 2 13.93 -3.01 12.41
N ASP A 3 13.44 -2.92 11.20
CA ASP A 3 13.93 -1.95 10.23
C ASP A 3 12.87 -0.91 10.00
N LYS A 4 13.32 0.32 9.78
CA LYS A 4 12.41 1.39 9.41
C LYS A 4 12.32 1.46 7.90
N ILE A 5 11.10 1.55 7.41
CA ILE A 5 10.87 1.70 5.99
C ILE A 5 10.08 2.98 5.76
N LYS A 6 10.44 3.72 4.73
CA LYS A 6 9.75 4.95 4.39
C LYS A 6 8.55 4.61 3.54
N VAL A 7 7.39 5.11 3.94
CA VAL A 7 6.15 4.89 3.19
C VAL A 7 5.74 6.21 2.57
N LEU A 8 5.55 6.20 1.27
CA LEU A 8 5.14 7.39 0.53
C LEU A 8 3.69 7.19 0.08
N TYR A 9 2.89 8.24 0.24
CA TYR A 9 1.47 8.19 -0.09
C TYR A 9 1.17 9.10 -1.26
N TYR A 10 0.61 8.56 -2.32
CA TYR A 10 0.25 9.31 -3.52
C TYR A 10 -1.22 9.12 -3.84
N GLY A 11 -1.85 10.21 -4.25
CA GLY A 11 -3.24 10.15 -4.69
C GLY A 11 -4.22 10.15 -3.54
N LEU A 12 -5.31 9.41 -3.71
CA LEU A 12 -6.43 9.47 -2.76
C LEU A 12 -6.05 9.03 -1.35
N VAL A 13 -5.04 8.18 -1.23
CA VAL A 13 -4.64 7.69 0.09
C VAL A 13 -4.16 8.83 1.00
N GLN A 14 -3.66 9.93 0.44
CA GLN A 14 -3.25 11.07 1.25
C GLN A 14 -4.39 11.64 2.05
N ASN A 15 -5.61 11.56 1.53
CA ASN A 15 -6.78 12.09 2.23
C ASN A 15 -7.14 11.25 3.45
N VAL A 16 -6.80 9.97 3.41
CA VAL A 16 -7.08 9.07 4.52
C VAL A 16 -6.03 9.19 5.61
N VAL A 17 -4.75 9.21 5.21
CA VAL A 17 -3.65 9.22 6.19
C VAL A 17 -3.30 10.63 6.66
N GLY A 18 -3.61 11.65 5.86
CA GLY A 18 -3.36 13.03 6.23
C GLY A 18 -1.91 13.46 6.14
N LYS A 19 -1.08 12.73 5.39
CA LYS A 19 0.33 13.08 5.23
C LYS A 19 0.83 12.49 3.93
N ARG A 20 2.02 12.93 3.52
CA ARG A 20 2.61 12.47 2.26
C ARG A 20 3.57 11.32 2.45
N GLU A 21 4.15 11.20 3.63
CA GLU A 21 5.10 10.14 3.90
C GLU A 21 5.25 9.94 5.41
N GLU A 22 5.75 8.79 5.78
CA GLU A 22 6.10 8.51 7.18
C GLU A 22 7.01 7.30 7.21
N GLU A 23 7.62 7.07 8.36
CA GLU A 23 8.44 5.89 8.56
C GLU A 23 7.69 4.91 9.44
N ILE A 24 7.74 3.64 9.06
CA ILE A 24 7.09 2.56 9.80
C ILE A 24 8.17 1.55 10.18
N SER A 25 8.13 1.11 11.44
CA SER A 25 9.05 0.08 11.93
C SER A 25 8.41 -1.28 11.74
N LEU A 26 9.14 -2.18 11.13
CA LEU A 26 8.66 -3.54 10.87
C LEU A 26 9.77 -4.54 11.16
N PRO A 27 9.41 -5.81 11.45
CA PRO A 27 10.43 -6.85 11.57
C PRO A 27 11.25 -6.96 10.29
N ALA A 28 12.49 -7.39 10.41
CA ALA A 28 13.40 -7.47 9.28
C ALA A 28 12.90 -8.41 8.18
N ASP A 29 12.07 -9.39 8.54
CA ASP A 29 11.54 -10.37 7.59
C ASP A 29 10.11 -10.06 7.17
N ALA A 30 9.66 -8.83 7.39
CA ALA A 30 8.29 -8.47 7.05
C ALA A 30 8.03 -8.51 5.56
N LYS A 31 6.79 -8.80 5.22
CA LYS A 31 6.30 -8.78 3.83
C LYS A 31 5.40 -7.58 3.62
N ALA A 32 5.10 -7.29 2.35
CA ALA A 32 4.22 -6.18 2.03
C ALA A 32 2.90 -6.26 2.77
N LYS A 33 2.36 -7.47 2.92
CA LYS A 33 1.12 -7.67 3.65
C LYS A 33 1.22 -7.15 5.08
N GLN A 34 2.34 -7.39 5.74
CA GLN A 34 2.51 -6.96 7.12
C GLN A 34 2.57 -5.44 7.22
N LEU A 35 3.15 -4.78 6.23
CA LEU A 35 3.12 -3.33 6.18
C LEU A 35 1.70 -2.81 6.05
N ILE A 36 0.92 -3.40 5.13
CA ILE A 36 -0.46 -3.00 4.94
C ILE A 36 -1.27 -3.25 6.22
N ASP A 37 -1.07 -4.40 6.86
CA ASP A 37 -1.77 -4.72 8.11
C ASP A 37 -1.43 -3.70 9.21
N ALA A 38 -0.17 -3.29 9.29
CA ALA A 38 0.25 -2.30 10.28
C ALA A 38 -0.43 -0.95 10.03
N LEU A 39 -0.54 -0.57 8.76
CA LEU A 39 -1.20 0.69 8.41
C LEU A 39 -2.70 0.62 8.64
N VAL A 40 -3.32 -0.53 8.40
CA VAL A 40 -4.74 -0.73 8.70
C VAL A 40 -4.97 -0.58 10.21
N ALA A 41 -4.09 -1.15 11.01
CA ALA A 41 -4.20 -1.03 12.46
C ALA A 41 -4.06 0.43 12.92
N LYS A 42 -3.26 1.20 12.19
CA LYS A 42 -3.02 2.59 12.54
C LYS A 42 -4.13 3.52 12.08
N TYR A 43 -4.66 3.31 10.88
CA TYR A 43 -5.62 4.23 10.27
C TYR A 43 -7.05 3.72 10.21
N GLY A 44 -7.26 2.42 10.41
CA GLY A 44 -8.60 1.87 10.55
C GLY A 44 -9.26 1.49 9.24
N GLU A 45 -10.60 1.37 9.31
CA GLU A 45 -11.38 0.83 8.19
C GLU A 45 -11.32 1.67 6.93
N SER A 46 -11.23 2.99 7.05
CA SER A 46 -11.16 3.84 5.86
C SER A 46 -9.94 3.50 5.02
N PHE A 47 -8.82 3.24 5.67
CA PHE A 47 -7.61 2.85 4.97
C PHE A 47 -7.77 1.46 4.37
N GLN A 48 -8.29 0.52 5.17
CA GLN A 48 -8.49 -0.84 4.70
C GLN A 48 -9.41 -0.89 3.48
N ASN A 49 -10.55 -0.22 3.56
CA ASN A 49 -11.54 -0.26 2.49
C ASN A 49 -11.07 0.44 1.23
N GLY A 50 -10.19 1.42 1.39
CA GLY A 50 -9.64 2.13 0.23
C GLY A 50 -8.59 1.34 -0.52
N LEU A 51 -7.90 0.42 0.16
CA LEU A 51 -6.81 -0.33 -0.43
C LEU A 51 -7.15 -1.77 -0.77
N LEU A 52 -7.99 -2.41 0.04
CA LEU A 52 -8.23 -3.83 -0.08
C LEU A 52 -9.65 -4.11 -0.51
N ASP A 53 -9.82 -5.14 -1.34
CA ASP A 53 -11.15 -5.62 -1.71
C ASP A 53 -11.64 -6.65 -0.69
N VAL A 54 -12.81 -7.22 -0.94
CA VAL A 54 -13.44 -8.15 0.01
C VAL A 54 -12.65 -9.44 0.18
N THR A 55 -11.76 -9.76 -0.75
CA THR A 55 -10.94 -10.97 -0.64
C THR A 55 -9.63 -10.72 0.10
N GLY A 56 -9.36 -9.46 0.46
CA GLY A 56 -8.10 -9.11 1.11
C GLY A 56 -6.98 -8.75 0.16
N GLY A 57 -7.24 -8.75 -1.15
CA GLY A 57 -6.26 -8.34 -2.13
C GLY A 57 -6.33 -6.85 -2.40
N LEU A 58 -5.32 -6.34 -3.07
CA LEU A 58 -5.30 -4.92 -3.42
C LEU A 58 -6.36 -4.62 -4.48
N ARG A 59 -7.03 -3.48 -4.30
CA ARG A 59 -7.98 -3.03 -5.31
C ARG A 59 -7.27 -2.67 -6.60
N SER A 60 -7.99 -2.72 -7.72
CA SER A 60 -7.40 -2.47 -9.04
C SER A 60 -6.87 -1.05 -9.20
N ASN A 61 -7.38 -0.10 -8.42
CA ASN A 61 -6.91 1.28 -8.47
C ASN A 61 -5.77 1.57 -7.50
N VAL A 62 -5.21 0.52 -6.89
CA VAL A 62 -4.12 0.67 -5.92
C VAL A 62 -2.86 0.04 -6.49
N THR A 63 -1.77 0.79 -6.44
CA THR A 63 -0.46 0.29 -6.84
C THR A 63 0.48 0.45 -5.67
N VAL A 64 1.25 -0.59 -5.38
CA VAL A 64 2.27 -0.54 -4.35
C VAL A 64 3.62 -0.77 -5.01
N LEU A 65 4.52 0.19 -4.85
CA LEU A 65 5.84 0.15 -5.45
C LEU A 65 6.89 -0.05 -4.36
N LEU A 66 7.72 -1.04 -4.54
CA LEU A 66 8.82 -1.34 -3.62
C LEU A 66 10.10 -0.89 -4.30
N ASP A 67 10.67 0.24 -3.85
CA ASP A 67 11.85 0.85 -4.48
C ASP A 67 11.63 0.96 -6.01
N ASP A 68 10.45 1.47 -6.39
CA ASP A 68 10.05 1.70 -7.79
C ASP A 68 9.59 0.45 -8.55
N ASP A 69 9.63 -0.73 -7.93
CA ASP A 69 9.15 -1.95 -8.58
C ASP A 69 7.74 -2.28 -8.11
N ASN A 70 6.83 -2.53 -9.04
CA ASN A 70 5.44 -2.87 -8.71
C ASN A 70 5.39 -4.27 -8.09
N ILE A 71 4.86 -4.38 -6.88
CA ILE A 71 4.84 -5.68 -6.18
C ILE A 71 3.96 -6.69 -6.90
N ASN A 72 3.01 -6.26 -7.73
CA ASN A 72 2.20 -7.20 -8.51
C ASN A 72 3.02 -7.91 -9.57
N GLU A 73 4.16 -7.37 -9.94
CA GLU A 73 5.09 -8.01 -10.86
C GLU A 73 6.11 -8.88 -10.11
N MET A 74 5.96 -8.95 -8.80
CA MET A 74 6.78 -9.76 -7.92
C MET A 74 5.90 -10.83 -7.29
N LYS A 75 5.73 -10.81 -5.98
CA LYS A 75 4.90 -11.78 -5.28
C LYS A 75 3.66 -11.13 -4.64
N GLY A 76 3.27 -9.94 -5.11
CA GLY A 76 2.13 -9.25 -4.56
C GLY A 76 2.33 -8.96 -3.08
N LEU A 77 1.30 -9.19 -2.29
CA LEU A 77 1.37 -8.94 -0.85
C LEU A 77 2.34 -9.88 -0.12
N GLU A 78 2.78 -10.95 -0.76
CA GLU A 78 3.79 -11.85 -0.20
C GLU A 78 5.21 -11.41 -0.49
N THR A 79 5.38 -10.29 -1.19
CA THR A 79 6.71 -9.76 -1.49
C THR A 79 7.42 -9.37 -0.21
N GLU A 80 8.65 -9.82 -0.04
CA GLU A 80 9.46 -9.47 1.12
C GLU A 80 9.97 -8.04 0.99
N LEU A 81 9.97 -7.34 2.09
CA LEU A 81 10.44 -5.95 2.13
C LEU A 81 11.94 -5.86 2.45
N LYS A 82 12.61 -6.99 2.50
CA LYS A 82 14.01 -7.07 2.82
C LYS A 82 14.83 -6.15 1.93
N ASP A 83 15.67 -5.35 2.54
CA ASP A 83 16.55 -4.41 1.85
C ASP A 83 15.85 -3.27 1.13
N ALA A 84 14.52 -3.21 1.20
CA ALA A 84 13.80 -2.11 0.61
C ALA A 84 13.95 -0.85 1.46
N LYS A 85 14.03 0.29 0.80
CA LYS A 85 14.14 1.58 1.48
C LYS A 85 12.83 2.33 1.51
N GLU A 86 12.05 2.20 0.46
CA GLU A 86 10.80 2.95 0.31
C GLU A 86 9.71 2.07 -0.23
N VAL A 87 8.50 2.31 0.26
CA VAL A 87 7.28 1.72 -0.31
C VAL A 87 6.36 2.86 -0.67
N ALA A 88 5.98 2.95 -1.93
CA ALA A 88 5.02 3.97 -2.37
C ALA A 88 3.66 3.31 -2.54
N ILE A 89 2.65 3.90 -1.91
CA ILE A 89 1.27 3.45 -2.05
C ILE A 89 0.54 4.50 -2.88
N VAL A 90 0.09 4.10 -4.07
CA VAL A 90 -0.54 4.99 -5.01
C VAL A 90 -2.00 4.56 -5.17
N VAL A 91 -2.92 5.46 -4.84
CA VAL A 91 -4.35 5.17 -4.97
C VAL A 91 -4.93 6.20 -5.94
N THR A 92 -5.41 5.71 -7.07
CA THR A 92 -5.99 6.57 -8.09
C THR A 92 -7.51 6.51 -8.00
N ILE A 93 -8.17 7.35 -8.79
CA ILE A 93 -9.62 7.32 -8.89
C ILE A 93 -10.00 6.02 -9.58
N PRO A 94 -10.90 5.22 -8.99
CA PRO A 94 -11.32 3.98 -9.63
C PRO A 94 -11.92 4.25 -10.99
N GLN A 95 -11.59 3.37 -11.94
CA GLN A 95 -12.16 3.45 -13.27
C GLN A 95 -13.17 2.35 -13.46
N PHE A 96 -14.34 2.72 -13.89
CA PHE A 96 -15.38 1.75 -14.16
C PHE A 96 -15.39 1.52 -15.66
N GLY A 97 -15.32 0.28 -16.05
CA GLY A 97 -15.26 -0.06 -17.44
C GLY A 97 -16.36 0.63 -18.21
N GLY A 98 -16.05 0.98 -19.39
CA GLY A 98 -16.95 1.65 -20.20
C GLY A 98 -17.42 2.92 -19.62
N GLY A 99 -17.14 3.01 -18.64
CA GLY A 99 -17.53 3.88 -18.19
C GLY A 99 -18.03 4.72 -18.17
N ALA A 100 -17.90 4.57 -18.02
CA ALA A 100 -18.52 5.25 -17.82
C ALA A 100 -18.73 6.41 -18.35
N ARG A 101 -18.84 6.49 -18.74
CA ARG A 101 -18.94 7.26 -19.11
C ARG A 101 -19.26 7.83 -19.08
N ALA A 102 -19.46 7.84 -19.03
CA ALA A 102 -19.76 8.41 -19.17
C ALA A 102 -20.08 9.09 -19.34
#